data_d86dce0d345f558a43a804e034b8928e
#
_entry.id   d86dce0d345f558a43a804e034b8928e
#
_cell.length_a   1.000
_cell.length_b   1.000
_cell.length_c   1.000
_cell.angle_alpha   90.00
_cell.angle_beta   90.00
_cell.angle_gamma   90.00
#
_symmetry.space_group_name_H-M   'P 1'
#
loop_
_entity.id
_entity.type
_entity.pdbx_description
1 polymer ?
#
loop_
_entity_poly.entity_id
_entity_poly.type
_entity_poly.pdbx_seq_one_letter_code
_entity_poly.pdbx_strand_id
1 'polypeptide(L)'
;KDLIMKLDGTRGYQMQSECDGVHDGSPYKQVNPMQHYENTASPRGSRVDGFNPEYGAPTLPTLETLREVMDEKDLWPINKEVWDHNCPVRQVCARMWDWSLEPTASLYHTQNALEPLHAQFDYLKNMVSVCNDYYRSFKNYKVKADVYDLNSKKVFSYSQRIDIGEDEVLNDLFKIDFPSDITPVHFIRLGLSDEKGKEVVSTFYWRSNAAYEGKEILTGPTSSGFESLNDMPTARLQTKYKTKEVDGRYYIEV
;
A
#
# COMPACT_ATOMS: atom_id res chain seq x y z
N LYS A 1 8.91 -8.50 -33.33
CA LYS A 1 8.44 -9.80 -32.83
C LYS A 1 9.15 -10.96 -33.53
N ASP A 2 9.00 -11.09 -34.84
CA ASP A 2 9.51 -12.26 -35.59
C ASP A 2 11.00 -12.50 -35.44
N LEU A 3 11.81 -11.43 -35.43
CA LEU A 3 13.26 -11.54 -35.22
C LEU A 3 13.60 -12.09 -33.82
N ILE A 4 12.91 -11.59 -32.79
CA ILE A 4 13.12 -12.03 -31.39
C ILE A 4 12.67 -13.47 -31.23
N MET A 5 11.51 -13.83 -31.78
CA MET A 5 11.02 -15.21 -31.73
C MET A 5 11.95 -16.19 -32.52
N LYS A 6 12.61 -15.69 -33.55
CA LYS A 6 13.60 -16.48 -34.29
C LYS A 6 14.93 -16.68 -33.54
N LEU A 7 15.35 -15.64 -32.78
CA LEU A 7 16.61 -15.66 -32.05
C LEU A 7 16.47 -16.30 -30.67
N ASP A 8 15.34 -16.05 -30.01
CA ASP A 8 15.00 -16.59 -28.69
C ASP A 8 13.50 -16.91 -28.64
N GLY A 9 13.13 -18.12 -28.95
CA GLY A 9 11.75 -18.60 -28.90
C GLY A 9 11.27 -19.05 -27.52
N THR A 10 12.10 -18.90 -26.48
CA THR A 10 11.82 -19.43 -25.14
C THR A 10 11.13 -18.41 -24.24
N ARG A 11 11.18 -17.12 -24.56
CA ARG A 11 10.60 -16.03 -23.76
C ARG A 11 9.40 -15.42 -24.46
N GLY A 12 8.40 -15.06 -23.66
CA GLY A 12 7.29 -14.27 -24.14
C GLY A 12 7.78 -12.91 -24.66
N TYR A 13 7.25 -12.49 -25.79
CA TYR A 13 7.51 -11.16 -26.35
C TYR A 13 6.23 -10.34 -26.35
N GLN A 14 6.24 -9.26 -25.61
CA GLN A 14 5.19 -8.27 -25.61
C GLN A 14 5.58 -7.10 -26.51
N MET A 15 4.72 -6.75 -27.45
CA MET A 15 5.04 -5.76 -28.48
C MET A 15 4.94 -4.34 -27.95
N GLN A 16 4.06 -4.09 -27.01
CA GLN A 16 3.83 -2.81 -26.34
C GLN A 16 3.12 -3.05 -25.01
N SER A 17 3.10 -2.05 -24.15
CA SER A 17 2.22 -2.04 -22.99
C SER A 17 0.75 -2.19 -23.41
N GLU A 18 -0.10 -2.72 -22.54
CA GLU A 18 -1.53 -2.96 -22.79
C GLU A 18 -1.85 -3.87 -24.00
N CYS A 19 -1.03 -4.84 -24.31
CA CYS A 19 -1.34 -5.82 -25.34
C CYS A 19 -1.30 -7.25 -24.81
N ASP A 20 -2.02 -8.14 -25.51
CA ASP A 20 -2.02 -9.60 -25.26
C ASP A 20 -2.37 -10.00 -23.80
N GLY A 21 -3.21 -9.22 -23.12
CA GLY A 21 -3.66 -9.49 -21.74
C GLY A 21 -2.68 -9.05 -20.65
N VAL A 22 -1.59 -8.42 -21.02
CA VAL A 22 -0.69 -7.75 -20.09
C VAL A 22 -1.12 -6.29 -19.98
N HIS A 23 -1.38 -5.84 -18.76
CA HIS A 23 -1.65 -4.44 -18.51
C HIS A 23 -0.36 -3.65 -18.41
N ASP A 24 -0.36 -2.46 -19.01
CA ASP A 24 0.48 -1.41 -18.51
C ASP A 24 -0.08 -1.03 -17.15
N GLY A 25 0.75 -1.06 -16.18
CA GLY A 25 0.41 -0.98 -14.79
C GLY A 25 -0.27 0.22 -14.30
N SER A 26 -0.77 0.96 -15.11
CA SER A 26 -1.34 2.14 -14.58
C SER A 26 -2.84 2.13 -14.66
N PRO A 27 -3.48 1.92 -13.55
CA PRO A 27 -4.33 2.99 -13.16
C PRO A 27 -3.49 4.00 -12.40
N TYR A 28 -2.99 5.04 -13.01
CA TYR A 28 -2.65 6.28 -12.34
C TYR A 28 -3.90 6.90 -11.67
N LYS A 29 -4.80 6.04 -11.24
CA LYS A 29 -6.05 6.34 -10.58
C LYS A 29 -5.85 6.04 -9.12
N GLN A 30 -5.89 7.07 -8.31
CA GLN A 30 -6.08 6.89 -6.88
C GLN A 30 -7.47 6.33 -6.68
N VAL A 31 -7.57 5.02 -6.62
CA VAL A 31 -8.79 4.39 -6.21
C VAL A 31 -8.60 3.84 -4.81
N ASN A 32 -9.62 3.98 -3.98
CA ASN A 32 -9.73 3.19 -2.77
C ASN A 32 -9.52 1.72 -3.18
N PRO A 33 -8.65 0.96 -2.50
CA PRO A 33 -8.42 -0.44 -2.84
C PRO A 33 -9.70 -1.25 -3.02
N MET A 34 -10.73 -1.00 -2.20
CA MET A 34 -12.04 -1.63 -2.35
C MET A 34 -12.69 -1.31 -3.70
N GLN A 35 -12.60 -0.06 -4.14
CA GLN A 35 -13.17 0.36 -5.42
C GLN A 35 -12.44 -0.25 -6.60
N HIS A 36 -11.13 -0.40 -6.49
CA HIS A 36 -10.34 -1.08 -7.52
C HIS A 36 -10.80 -2.52 -7.71
N TYR A 37 -11.08 -3.22 -6.63
CA TYR A 37 -11.54 -4.61 -6.67
C TYR A 37 -13.04 -4.75 -6.98
N GLU A 38 -13.87 -3.83 -6.54
CA GLU A 38 -15.32 -3.89 -6.72
C GLU A 38 -15.81 -3.33 -8.05
N ASN A 39 -15.03 -2.46 -8.69
CA ASN A 39 -15.42 -1.81 -9.93
C ASN A 39 -15.22 -2.72 -11.15
N THR A 40 -16.08 -3.71 -11.27
CA THR A 40 -16.13 -4.63 -12.42
C THR A 40 -16.60 -3.97 -13.72
N ALA A 41 -17.15 -2.75 -13.65
CA ALA A 41 -17.63 -2.01 -14.82
C ALA A 41 -16.49 -1.39 -15.64
N SER A 42 -15.30 -1.24 -15.06
CA SER A 42 -14.13 -0.85 -15.82
C SER A 42 -13.48 -2.09 -16.45
N PRO A 43 -13.24 -2.11 -17.78
CA PRO A 43 -12.49 -3.21 -18.41
C PRO A 43 -11.10 -3.42 -17.79
N ARG A 44 -10.61 -2.44 -17.04
CA ARG A 44 -9.32 -2.41 -16.36
C ARG A 44 -9.43 -2.47 -14.84
N GLY A 45 -10.62 -2.40 -14.28
CA GLY A 45 -10.85 -2.46 -12.84
C GLY A 45 -10.90 -3.91 -12.35
N SER A 46 -10.46 -4.17 -11.16
CA SER A 46 -10.56 -5.46 -10.46
C SER A 46 -9.74 -6.64 -11.02
N ARG A 47 -8.77 -6.42 -11.88
CA ARG A 47 -7.88 -7.49 -12.30
C ARG A 47 -6.69 -7.60 -11.35
N VAL A 48 -6.48 -8.79 -10.85
CA VAL A 48 -5.17 -9.21 -10.37
C VAL A 48 -4.42 -9.68 -11.62
N ASP A 49 -3.57 -8.82 -12.14
CA ASP A 49 -2.78 -9.17 -13.31
C ASP A 49 -1.64 -10.09 -12.90
N GLY A 50 -1.43 -11.17 -13.64
CA GLY A 50 -0.31 -12.08 -13.40
C GLY A 50 1.04 -11.43 -13.64
N PHE A 51 1.06 -10.40 -14.47
CA PHE A 51 2.24 -9.59 -14.76
C PHE A 51 1.82 -8.16 -15.08
N ASN A 52 2.41 -7.21 -14.36
CA ASN A 52 2.18 -5.80 -14.58
C ASN A 52 3.53 -5.10 -14.82
N PRO A 53 3.85 -4.66 -16.07
CA PRO A 53 5.14 -4.07 -16.40
C PRO A 53 5.31 -2.65 -15.86
N GLU A 54 4.20 -1.98 -15.55
CA GLU A 54 4.20 -0.62 -15.01
C GLU A 54 3.26 -0.54 -13.82
N TYR A 55 3.79 -0.37 -12.63
CA TYR A 55 2.99 -0.17 -11.43
C TYR A 55 3.29 1.19 -10.82
N GLY A 56 2.24 1.93 -10.53
CA GLY A 56 2.40 3.21 -9.87
C GLY A 56 1.08 3.83 -9.45
N ALA A 57 1.14 4.65 -8.42
CA ALA A 57 0.05 5.52 -7.99
C ALA A 57 0.58 6.93 -7.78
N PRO A 58 -0.22 7.98 -7.99
CA PRO A 58 0.17 9.34 -7.63
C PRO A 58 0.53 9.39 -6.15
N THR A 59 1.68 9.96 -5.82
CA THR A 59 2.12 10.18 -4.45
C THR A 59 2.47 11.64 -4.26
N LEU A 60 2.23 12.14 -3.06
CA LEU A 60 2.69 13.47 -2.68
C LEU A 60 4.14 13.40 -2.20
N PRO A 61 4.94 14.43 -2.48
CA PRO A 61 6.22 14.62 -1.83
C PRO A 61 6.07 14.74 -0.31
N THR A 62 7.18 14.74 0.41
CA THR A 62 7.17 15.03 1.84
C THR A 62 6.70 16.47 2.10
N LEU A 63 6.25 16.75 3.31
CA LEU A 63 5.83 18.10 3.69
C LEU A 63 6.98 19.10 3.58
N GLU A 64 8.20 18.67 3.87
CA GLU A 64 9.42 19.44 3.75
C GLU A 64 9.63 19.89 2.29
N THR A 65 9.52 18.96 1.34
CA THR A 65 9.64 19.28 -0.09
C THR A 65 8.50 20.18 -0.58
N LEU A 66 7.28 19.96 -0.08
CA LEU A 66 6.15 20.84 -0.44
C LEU A 66 6.39 22.28 0.04
N ARG A 67 7.00 22.48 1.20
CA ARG A 67 7.38 23.79 1.71
C ARG A 67 8.47 24.51 0.91
N GLU A 68 9.25 23.79 0.14
CA GLU A 68 10.24 24.38 -0.78
C GLU A 68 9.59 24.96 -2.04
N VAL A 69 8.41 24.48 -2.41
CA VAL A 69 7.74 24.84 -3.68
C VAL A 69 6.41 25.59 -3.49
N MET A 70 5.89 25.64 -2.27
CA MET A 70 4.63 26.31 -1.94
C MET A 70 4.74 27.08 -0.62
N ASP A 71 4.04 28.22 -0.56
CA ASP A 71 3.91 28.97 0.69
C ASP A 71 3.07 28.19 1.71
N GLU A 72 3.39 28.30 3.01
CA GLU A 72 2.69 27.63 4.10
C GLU A 72 1.17 27.88 4.10
N LYS A 73 0.75 29.10 3.72
CA LYS A 73 -0.68 29.49 3.59
C LYS A 73 -1.46 28.72 2.53
N ASP A 74 -0.74 28.16 1.53
CA ASP A 74 -1.32 27.45 0.38
C ASP A 74 -1.29 25.94 0.57
N LEU A 75 -0.55 25.45 1.60
CA LEU A 75 -0.48 24.03 1.93
C LEU A 75 -1.78 23.54 2.56
N TRP A 76 -2.32 24.32 3.51
CA TRP A 76 -3.53 23.93 4.22
C TRP A 76 -4.28 25.17 4.79
N PRO A 77 -5.62 25.31 4.56
CA PRO A 77 -6.42 24.46 3.66
C PRO A 77 -5.91 24.51 2.21
N ILE A 78 -6.14 23.44 1.48
CA ILE A 78 -5.58 23.28 0.12
C ILE A 78 -6.03 24.46 -0.77
N ASN A 79 -5.06 25.26 -1.24
CA ASN A 79 -5.29 26.23 -2.28
C ASN A 79 -5.24 25.53 -3.64
N LYS A 80 -6.41 25.23 -4.20
CA LYS A 80 -6.54 24.42 -5.40
C LYS A 80 -5.75 24.97 -6.58
N GLU A 81 -5.71 26.28 -6.78
CA GLU A 81 -4.99 26.91 -7.89
C GLU A 81 -3.49 26.62 -7.80
N VAL A 82 -2.91 26.80 -6.61
CA VAL A 82 -1.48 26.54 -6.36
C VAL A 82 -1.17 25.07 -6.45
N TRP A 83 -2.02 24.22 -5.88
CA TRP A 83 -1.82 22.77 -5.93
C TRP A 83 -1.95 22.21 -7.34
N ASP A 84 -2.94 22.64 -8.12
CA ASP A 84 -3.11 22.21 -9.51
C ASP A 84 -1.92 22.63 -10.39
N HIS A 85 -1.25 23.73 -10.04
CA HIS A 85 -0.05 24.19 -10.74
C HIS A 85 1.20 23.38 -10.36
N ASN A 86 1.43 23.17 -9.07
CA ASN A 86 2.66 22.54 -8.56
C ASN A 86 2.58 21.00 -8.49
N CYS A 87 1.38 20.47 -8.27
CA CYS A 87 1.12 19.04 -8.19
C CYS A 87 -0.08 18.68 -9.07
N PRO A 88 0.01 18.86 -10.40
CA PRO A 88 -1.11 18.52 -11.27
C PRO A 88 -1.44 17.03 -11.10
N VAL A 89 -2.65 16.75 -10.67
CA VAL A 89 -3.16 15.41 -10.35
C VAL A 89 -2.96 14.42 -11.49
N ARG A 90 -2.80 14.93 -12.72
CA ARG A 90 -2.58 14.11 -13.91
C ARG A 90 -1.13 13.73 -14.18
N GLN A 91 -0.17 14.29 -13.45
CA GLN A 91 1.26 14.11 -13.74
C GLN A 91 2.09 13.69 -12.52
N VAL A 92 1.48 13.49 -11.36
CA VAL A 92 2.19 12.98 -10.20
C VAL A 92 2.39 11.49 -10.40
N CYS A 93 3.50 11.13 -11.01
CA CYS A 93 3.91 9.73 -11.12
C CYS A 93 4.29 9.20 -9.74
N ALA A 94 4.03 7.94 -9.48
CA ALA A 94 4.57 7.25 -8.34
C ALA A 94 6.08 7.39 -8.32
N ARG A 95 6.58 8.14 -7.36
CA ARG A 95 8.01 8.30 -7.15
C ARG A 95 8.35 7.73 -5.79
N MET A 96 9.39 6.93 -5.74
CA MET A 96 9.95 6.45 -4.48
C MET A 96 10.79 7.54 -3.80
N TRP A 97 11.36 8.45 -4.61
CA TRP A 97 12.09 9.63 -4.17
C TRP A 97 11.58 10.86 -4.90
N ASP A 98 11.53 11.97 -4.22
CA ASP A 98 11.24 13.26 -4.82
C ASP A 98 12.48 13.89 -5.50
N TRP A 99 12.36 15.13 -5.95
CA TRP A 99 13.46 15.86 -6.59
C TRP A 99 14.68 16.05 -5.68
N SER A 100 14.45 16.26 -4.40
CA SER A 100 15.50 16.45 -3.39
C SER A 100 16.10 15.13 -2.89
N LEU A 101 15.70 13.99 -3.52
CA LEU A 101 16.08 12.63 -3.13
C LEU A 101 15.53 12.22 -1.75
N GLU A 102 14.50 12.92 -1.26
CA GLU A 102 13.79 12.51 -0.06
C GLU A 102 12.87 11.32 -0.36
N PRO A 103 12.87 10.29 0.49
CA PRO A 103 12.01 9.13 0.29
C PRO A 103 10.56 9.48 0.57
N THR A 104 9.69 9.14 -0.36
CA THR A 104 8.24 9.32 -0.21
C THR A 104 7.60 8.13 0.50
N ALA A 105 6.34 8.27 0.93
CA ALA A 105 5.58 7.19 1.53
C ALA A 105 5.52 5.95 0.62
N SER A 106 5.55 6.12 -0.71
CA SER A 106 5.51 5.00 -1.64
C SER A 106 6.75 4.11 -1.55
N LEU A 107 7.93 4.66 -1.23
CA LEU A 107 9.13 3.83 -1.00
C LEU A 107 8.91 2.85 0.16
N TYR A 108 8.45 3.36 1.29
CA TYR A 108 8.26 2.55 2.50
C TYR A 108 7.14 1.52 2.31
N HIS A 109 6.05 1.90 1.65
CA HIS A 109 4.97 0.95 1.35
C HIS A 109 5.41 -0.13 0.36
N THR A 110 6.18 0.24 -0.67
CA THR A 110 6.74 -0.73 -1.62
C THR A 110 7.73 -1.67 -0.93
N GLN A 111 8.63 -1.13 -0.10
CA GLN A 111 9.55 -1.94 0.68
C GLN A 111 8.80 -2.96 1.54
N ASN A 112 7.78 -2.51 2.27
CA ASN A 112 6.97 -3.38 3.11
C ASN A 112 6.21 -4.44 2.31
N ALA A 113 5.68 -4.08 1.13
CA ALA A 113 4.98 -5.01 0.24
C ALA A 113 5.91 -6.04 -0.43
N LEU A 114 7.20 -5.74 -0.54
CA LEU A 114 8.21 -6.62 -1.13
C LEU A 114 8.98 -7.46 -0.08
N GLU A 115 8.57 -7.41 1.20
CA GLU A 115 9.16 -8.28 2.21
C GLU A 115 8.91 -9.74 1.82
N PRO A 116 9.98 -10.58 1.71
CA PRO A 116 9.84 -11.96 1.24
C PRO A 116 9.00 -12.85 2.15
N LEU A 117 8.90 -12.52 3.43
CA LEU A 117 7.94 -13.14 4.34
C LEU A 117 6.91 -12.09 4.70
N HIS A 118 5.65 -12.26 4.25
CA HIS A 118 4.67 -11.21 4.26
C HIS A 118 3.27 -11.70 4.65
N ALA A 119 2.56 -10.93 5.48
CA ALA A 119 1.15 -11.15 5.78
C ALA A 119 0.29 -10.16 4.99
N GLN A 120 -0.72 -10.66 4.28
CA GLN A 120 -1.56 -9.88 3.37
C GLN A 120 -3.04 -9.96 3.77
N PHE A 121 -3.76 -8.89 3.45
CA PHE A 121 -5.21 -8.81 3.59
C PHE A 121 -5.88 -8.76 2.22
N ASP A 122 -6.79 -9.69 1.97
CA ASP A 122 -7.65 -9.69 0.80
C ASP A 122 -8.91 -8.86 1.09
N TYR A 123 -9.03 -7.72 0.41
CA TYR A 123 -10.15 -6.79 0.58
C TYR A 123 -11.49 -7.36 0.13
N LEU A 124 -11.52 -8.26 -0.85
CA LEU A 124 -12.76 -8.85 -1.38
C LEU A 124 -13.34 -9.88 -0.45
N LYS A 125 -12.47 -10.76 0.05
CA LYS A 125 -12.88 -11.89 0.88
C LYS A 125 -12.84 -11.54 2.36
N ASN A 126 -12.17 -10.46 2.76
CA ASN A 126 -11.80 -10.14 4.14
C ASN A 126 -10.93 -11.22 4.79
N MET A 127 -10.09 -11.87 4.00
CA MET A 127 -9.24 -12.97 4.43
C MET A 127 -7.80 -12.52 4.64
N VAL A 128 -7.11 -13.22 5.52
CA VAL A 128 -5.67 -13.04 5.75
C VAL A 128 -4.92 -14.22 5.15
N SER A 129 -3.85 -13.89 4.42
CA SER A 129 -2.93 -14.87 3.82
C SER A 129 -1.50 -14.55 4.23
N VAL A 130 -0.60 -15.54 4.14
CA VAL A 130 0.84 -15.35 4.39
C VAL A 130 1.61 -15.93 3.22
N CYS A 131 2.56 -15.15 2.69
CA CYS A 131 3.48 -15.54 1.64
C CYS A 131 4.87 -15.72 2.21
N ASN A 132 5.60 -16.72 1.73
CA ASN A 132 7.01 -16.93 2.00
C ASN A 132 7.76 -17.19 0.69
N ASP A 133 8.50 -16.17 0.21
CA ASP A 133 9.34 -16.25 -0.97
C ASP A 133 10.80 -16.64 -0.64
N TYR A 134 11.08 -16.98 0.63
CA TYR A 134 12.38 -17.53 0.99
C TYR A 134 12.47 -19.01 0.64
N TYR A 135 13.63 -19.48 0.24
CA TYR A 135 13.98 -20.89 0.08
C TYR A 135 14.28 -21.57 1.43
N ARG A 136 13.45 -21.27 2.42
CA ARG A 136 13.48 -21.89 3.75
C ARG A 136 12.11 -21.86 4.39
N SER A 137 11.79 -22.87 5.16
CA SER A 137 10.54 -22.94 5.93
C SER A 137 10.64 -22.21 7.27
N PHE A 138 9.49 -21.79 7.78
CA PHE A 138 9.32 -21.21 9.10
C PHE A 138 8.29 -22.00 9.90
N LYS A 139 8.63 -22.34 11.14
CA LYS A 139 7.80 -23.16 12.01
C LYS A 139 7.28 -22.37 13.20
N ASN A 140 6.05 -22.69 13.61
CA ASN A 140 5.42 -22.14 14.80
C ASN A 140 5.36 -20.59 14.82
N TYR A 141 5.27 -19.96 13.65
CA TYR A 141 5.06 -18.52 13.52
C TYR A 141 3.62 -18.17 13.91
N LYS A 142 3.41 -16.97 14.41
CA LYS A 142 2.08 -16.48 14.77
C LYS A 142 1.70 -15.31 13.89
N VAL A 143 0.68 -15.49 13.06
CA VAL A 143 0.02 -14.42 12.33
C VAL A 143 -1.09 -13.83 13.19
N LYS A 144 -1.19 -12.50 13.24
CA LYS A 144 -2.18 -11.77 14.03
C LYS A 144 -2.81 -10.66 13.20
N ALA A 145 -4.11 -10.47 13.35
CA ALA A 145 -4.84 -9.34 12.83
C ALA A 145 -5.52 -8.57 13.96
N ASP A 146 -5.28 -7.28 14.03
CA ASP A 146 -5.98 -6.32 14.89
C ASP A 146 -6.70 -5.30 14.01
N VAL A 147 -7.96 -4.97 14.32
CA VAL A 147 -8.70 -3.90 13.67
C VAL A 147 -8.98 -2.79 14.66
N TYR A 148 -8.75 -1.55 14.24
CA TYR A 148 -8.96 -0.35 15.03
C TYR A 148 -9.93 0.60 14.33
N ASP A 149 -10.83 1.19 15.08
CA ASP A 149 -11.68 2.27 14.61
C ASP A 149 -10.94 3.62 14.61
N LEU A 150 -11.60 4.70 14.14
CA LEU A 150 -11.04 6.06 14.13
C LEU A 150 -10.70 6.60 15.53
N ASN A 151 -11.28 6.04 16.59
CA ASN A 151 -11.00 6.41 17.96
C ASN A 151 -9.85 5.59 18.57
N SER A 152 -9.11 4.85 17.73
CA SER A 152 -8.05 3.92 18.14
C SER A 152 -8.53 2.79 19.05
N LYS A 153 -9.84 2.55 19.11
CA LYS A 153 -10.41 1.42 19.85
C LYS A 153 -10.21 0.15 19.02
N LYS A 154 -9.62 -0.87 19.64
CA LYS A 154 -9.51 -2.18 19.03
C LYS A 154 -10.88 -2.86 19.04
N VAL A 155 -11.42 -3.12 17.84
CA VAL A 155 -12.76 -3.70 17.64
C VAL A 155 -12.72 -5.16 17.21
N PHE A 156 -11.57 -5.65 16.74
CA PHE A 156 -11.33 -7.04 16.39
C PHE A 156 -9.89 -7.42 16.73
N SER A 157 -9.68 -8.66 17.16
CA SER A 157 -8.35 -9.23 17.33
C SER A 157 -8.43 -10.75 17.17
N TYR A 158 -7.61 -11.28 16.29
CA TYR A 158 -7.47 -12.72 16.10
C TYR A 158 -6.03 -13.09 15.81
N SER A 159 -5.62 -14.28 16.20
CA SER A 159 -4.29 -14.80 15.85
C SER A 159 -4.31 -16.30 15.69
N GLN A 160 -3.46 -16.78 14.80
CA GLN A 160 -3.30 -18.20 14.48
C GLN A 160 -1.82 -18.55 14.40
N ARG A 161 -1.44 -19.73 14.86
CA ARG A 161 -0.10 -20.28 14.60
C ARG A 161 -0.09 -21.01 13.27
N ILE A 162 1.02 -20.85 12.57
CA ILE A 162 1.25 -21.44 11.24
C ILE A 162 2.64 -22.05 11.15
N ASP A 163 2.74 -23.06 10.32
CA ASP A 163 3.96 -23.51 9.69
C ASP A 163 3.85 -23.14 8.21
N ILE A 164 4.90 -22.60 7.62
CA ILE A 164 4.94 -22.25 6.20
C ILE A 164 6.22 -22.80 5.58
N GLY A 165 6.08 -23.50 4.46
CA GLY A 165 7.18 -24.07 3.68
C GLY A 165 8.00 -23.02 2.95
N GLU A 166 9.06 -23.46 2.28
CA GLU A 166 9.82 -22.64 1.36
C GLU A 166 8.97 -22.35 0.12
N ASP A 167 9.06 -21.12 -0.41
CA ASP A 167 8.35 -20.69 -1.62
C ASP A 167 6.86 -21.08 -1.59
N GLU A 168 6.21 -20.81 -0.46
CA GLU A 168 4.82 -21.25 -0.19
C GLU A 168 3.92 -20.05 0.11
N VAL A 169 2.66 -20.14 -0.32
CA VAL A 169 1.58 -19.23 0.05
C VAL A 169 0.48 -19.96 0.79
N LEU A 170 0.23 -19.52 2.02
CA LEU A 170 -0.92 -19.97 2.82
C LEU A 170 -2.09 -19.02 2.58
N ASN A 171 -2.99 -19.41 1.68
CA ASN A 171 -4.15 -18.62 1.34
C ASN A 171 -5.28 -18.79 2.36
N ASP A 172 -6.05 -17.70 2.53
CA ASP A 172 -7.35 -17.71 3.23
C ASP A 172 -7.28 -18.35 4.64
N LEU A 173 -6.24 -18.01 5.42
CA LEU A 173 -6.00 -18.58 6.75
C LEU A 173 -7.15 -18.33 7.72
N PHE A 174 -7.64 -17.11 7.78
CA PHE A 174 -8.80 -16.73 8.59
C PHE A 174 -9.43 -15.44 8.08
N LYS A 175 -10.71 -15.28 8.42
CA LYS A 175 -11.48 -14.10 8.05
C LYS A 175 -11.44 -13.03 9.13
N ILE A 176 -11.39 -11.78 8.71
CA ILE A 176 -11.65 -10.64 9.58
C ILE A 176 -13.13 -10.31 9.51
N ASP A 177 -13.83 -10.48 10.63
CA ASP A 177 -15.24 -10.10 10.76
C ASP A 177 -15.32 -8.69 11.33
N PHE A 178 -15.77 -7.75 10.49
CA PHE A 178 -15.92 -6.36 10.87
C PHE A 178 -17.25 -6.15 11.60
N PRO A 179 -17.25 -5.49 12.77
CA PRO A 179 -18.50 -5.09 13.44
C PRO A 179 -19.35 -4.19 12.54
N SER A 180 -20.67 -4.35 12.60
CA SER A 180 -21.60 -3.55 11.78
C SER A 180 -21.62 -2.07 12.15
N ASP A 181 -21.19 -1.73 13.36
CA ASP A 181 -21.10 -0.39 13.92
C ASP A 181 -19.70 0.22 13.87
N ILE A 182 -18.79 -0.39 13.10
CA ILE A 182 -17.44 0.14 12.92
C ILE A 182 -17.48 1.51 12.22
N THR A 183 -16.55 2.38 12.59
CA THR A 183 -16.41 3.70 11.95
C THR A 183 -16.21 3.57 10.43
N PRO A 184 -16.71 4.55 9.63
CA PRO A 184 -16.61 4.49 8.17
C PRO A 184 -15.19 4.21 7.68
N VAL A 185 -14.19 4.87 8.26
CA VAL A 185 -12.78 4.54 8.07
C VAL A 185 -12.27 3.78 9.29
N HIS A 186 -11.48 2.76 9.04
CA HIS A 186 -10.87 1.93 10.07
C HIS A 186 -9.55 1.34 9.57
N PHE A 187 -8.79 0.77 10.47
CA PHE A 187 -7.43 0.34 10.24
C PHE A 187 -7.26 -1.14 10.54
N ILE A 188 -6.53 -1.85 9.69
CA ILE A 188 -6.19 -3.25 9.89
C ILE A 188 -4.67 -3.34 10.04
N ARG A 189 -4.22 -3.89 11.16
CA ARG A 189 -2.81 -4.19 11.38
C ARG A 189 -2.62 -5.71 11.37
N LEU A 190 -1.79 -6.17 10.46
CA LEU A 190 -1.31 -7.55 10.45
C LEU A 190 0.10 -7.59 11.04
N GLY A 191 0.36 -8.59 11.86
CA GLY A 191 1.68 -8.85 12.41
C GLY A 191 2.04 -10.31 12.27
N LEU A 192 3.29 -10.58 11.95
CA LEU A 192 3.84 -11.93 11.95
C LEU A 192 4.97 -12.00 12.96
N SER A 193 4.87 -12.93 13.92
CA SER A 193 5.87 -13.12 14.96
C SER A 193 6.51 -14.49 14.85
N ASP A 194 7.79 -14.56 15.17
CA ASP A 194 8.55 -15.80 15.22
C ASP A 194 8.11 -16.71 16.39
N GLU A 195 8.73 -17.86 16.50
CA GLU A 195 8.50 -18.85 17.57
C GLU A 195 8.73 -18.29 18.98
N LYS A 196 9.60 -17.28 19.10
CA LYS A 196 9.95 -16.61 20.37
C LYS A 196 9.02 -15.45 20.69
N GLY A 197 8.09 -15.14 19.79
CA GLY A 197 7.13 -14.04 19.94
C GLY A 197 7.68 -12.68 19.50
N LYS A 198 8.86 -12.62 18.89
CA LYS A 198 9.37 -11.40 18.29
C LYS A 198 8.62 -11.12 16.98
N GLU A 199 8.04 -9.94 16.84
CA GLU A 199 7.45 -9.50 15.58
C GLU A 199 8.55 -9.30 14.53
N VAL A 200 8.39 -9.95 13.38
CA VAL A 200 9.35 -9.92 12.27
C VAL A 200 8.82 -9.19 11.05
N VAL A 201 7.50 -9.12 10.91
CA VAL A 201 6.80 -8.40 9.83
C VAL A 201 5.58 -7.73 10.41
N SER A 202 5.28 -6.54 9.93
CA SER A 202 4.01 -5.89 10.21
C SER A 202 3.53 -5.09 9.00
N THR A 203 2.24 -5.22 8.68
CA THR A 203 1.60 -4.54 7.55
C THR A 203 0.37 -3.79 8.06
N PHE A 204 0.11 -2.65 7.46
CA PHE A 204 -0.98 -1.77 7.88
C PHE A 204 -1.83 -1.38 6.69
N TYR A 205 -3.15 -1.52 6.84
CA TYR A 205 -4.13 -1.19 5.81
C TYR A 205 -5.13 -0.17 6.32
N TRP A 206 -5.52 0.72 5.44
CA TRP A 206 -6.64 1.63 5.63
C TRP A 206 -7.83 1.10 4.86
N ARG A 207 -8.99 1.09 5.46
CA ARG A 207 -10.22 0.66 4.83
C ARG A 207 -11.32 1.67 5.04
N SER A 208 -12.13 1.88 4.02
CA SER A 208 -13.33 2.69 4.10
C SER A 208 -14.55 1.86 3.72
N ASN A 209 -15.64 2.03 4.46
CA ASN A 209 -16.96 1.48 4.13
C ASN A 209 -17.84 2.51 3.38
N ALA A 210 -17.30 3.70 3.05
CA ALA A 210 -18.03 4.68 2.29
C ALA A 210 -18.38 4.15 0.90
N ALA A 211 -19.61 4.36 0.47
CA ALA A 211 -20.04 4.00 -0.86
C ALA A 211 -19.27 4.82 -1.90
N TYR A 212 -18.84 4.14 -2.94
CA TYR A 212 -18.22 4.80 -4.09
C TYR A 212 -19.27 5.38 -5.02
N GLU A 213 -19.21 6.67 -5.25
CA GLU A 213 -20.16 7.37 -6.13
C GLU A 213 -19.79 7.32 -7.62
N GLY A 214 -18.81 6.53 -8.02
CA GLY A 214 -18.48 6.28 -9.43
C GLY A 214 -17.79 7.42 -10.17
N LYS A 215 -17.39 8.50 -9.49
CA LYS A 215 -16.73 9.64 -10.14
C LYS A 215 -15.23 9.40 -10.26
N GLU A 216 -14.67 9.68 -11.43
CA GLU A 216 -13.23 9.60 -11.65
C GLU A 216 -12.50 10.69 -10.85
N ILE A 217 -11.49 10.30 -10.09
CA ILE A 217 -10.65 11.20 -9.27
C ILE A 217 -9.94 12.25 -10.14
N LEU A 218 -9.71 11.95 -11.40
CA LEU A 218 -9.03 12.85 -12.34
C LEU A 218 -9.88 14.03 -12.84
N THR A 219 -11.19 14.04 -12.58
CA THR A 219 -12.12 15.00 -13.20
C THR A 219 -12.79 15.99 -12.23
N GLY A 220 -12.54 15.85 -10.93
CA GLY A 220 -13.15 16.77 -9.95
C GLY A 220 -13.01 16.31 -8.51
N PRO A 221 -13.50 17.10 -7.55
CA PRO A 221 -13.50 16.72 -6.14
C PRO A 221 -14.41 15.50 -5.97
N THR A 222 -13.80 14.36 -5.76
CA THR A 222 -14.49 13.13 -5.45
C THR A 222 -14.29 12.79 -3.99
N SER A 223 -15.35 12.32 -3.35
CA SER A 223 -15.23 11.70 -2.06
C SER A 223 -14.27 10.51 -2.19
N SER A 224 -13.17 10.54 -1.43
CA SER A 224 -12.22 9.42 -1.40
C SER A 224 -12.74 8.29 -0.51
N GLY A 225 -13.81 8.56 0.26
CA GLY A 225 -14.28 7.69 1.33
C GLY A 225 -13.43 7.75 2.59
N PHE A 226 -12.42 8.62 2.64
CA PHE A 226 -11.50 8.77 3.77
C PHE A 226 -11.58 10.14 4.43
N GLU A 227 -12.61 10.93 4.13
CA GLU A 227 -12.77 12.31 4.64
C GLU A 227 -12.78 12.38 6.17
N SER A 228 -13.31 11.34 6.83
CA SER A 228 -13.35 11.26 8.30
C SER A 228 -11.96 11.16 8.97
N LEU A 229 -10.89 10.94 8.19
CA LEU A 229 -9.52 11.07 8.71
C LEU A 229 -9.20 12.49 9.14
N ASN A 230 -9.84 13.50 8.54
CA ASN A 230 -9.65 14.90 8.92
C ASN A 230 -10.17 15.21 10.33
N ASP A 231 -11.07 14.38 10.86
CA ASP A 231 -11.65 14.52 12.19
C ASP A 231 -10.81 13.83 13.28
N MET A 232 -9.73 13.17 12.90
CA MET A 232 -8.85 12.51 13.87
C MET A 232 -8.14 13.53 14.76
N PRO A 233 -7.98 13.22 16.06
CA PRO A 233 -7.28 14.10 16.98
C PRO A 233 -5.80 14.23 16.58
N THR A 234 -5.27 15.46 16.71
CA THR A 234 -3.85 15.71 16.49
C THR A 234 -3.01 14.97 17.52
N ALA A 235 -2.05 14.17 17.07
CA ALA A 235 -1.09 13.49 17.92
C ALA A 235 0.25 14.23 17.90
N ARG A 236 0.88 14.37 19.08
CA ARG A 236 2.28 14.79 19.18
C ARG A 236 3.16 13.57 19.33
N LEU A 237 4.00 13.34 18.33
CA LEU A 237 5.00 12.30 18.38
C LEU A 237 6.27 12.86 19.06
N GLN A 238 6.79 12.10 20.02
CA GLN A 238 8.10 12.34 20.58
C GLN A 238 9.06 11.31 20.01
N THR A 239 10.01 11.76 19.22
CA THR A 239 11.07 10.89 18.68
C THR A 239 12.33 11.03 19.53
N LYS A 240 12.96 9.90 19.80
CA LYS A 240 14.31 9.83 20.38
C LYS A 240 15.18 9.07 19.40
N TYR A 241 16.35 9.56 19.16
CA TYR A 241 17.31 8.86 18.30
C TYR A 241 18.65 8.74 18.99
N LYS A 242 19.37 7.70 18.63
CA LYS A 242 20.78 7.50 18.99
C LYS A 242 21.56 7.27 17.72
N THR A 243 22.72 7.88 17.65
CA THR A 243 23.68 7.63 16.58
C THR A 243 24.85 6.83 17.12
N LYS A 244 25.30 5.86 16.36
CA LYS A 244 26.49 5.06 16.65
C LYS A 244 27.32 4.93 15.39
N GLU A 245 28.61 5.20 15.48
CA GLU A 245 29.55 4.92 14.41
C GLU A 245 30.26 3.60 14.70
N VAL A 246 30.26 2.70 13.72
CA VAL A 246 30.96 1.42 13.77
C VAL A 246 31.61 1.21 12.40
N ASP A 247 32.92 1.06 12.37
CA ASP A 247 33.71 0.81 11.15
C ASP A 247 33.44 1.82 10.02
N GLY A 248 33.36 3.11 10.36
CA GLY A 248 33.10 4.20 9.42
C GLY A 248 31.65 4.26 8.88
N ARG A 249 30.74 3.49 9.47
CA ARG A 249 29.31 3.52 9.16
C ARG A 249 28.52 4.11 10.32
N TYR A 250 27.56 4.95 9.99
CA TYR A 250 26.64 5.51 10.98
C TYR A 250 25.38 4.67 11.05
N TYR A 251 24.99 4.31 12.26
CA TYR A 251 23.74 3.65 12.58
C TYR A 251 22.88 4.63 13.35
N ILE A 252 21.63 4.79 12.92
CA ILE A 252 20.64 5.63 13.58
C ILE A 252 19.56 4.70 14.12
N GLU A 253 19.36 4.74 15.42
CA GLU A 253 18.28 4.04 16.11
C GLU A 253 17.24 5.10 16.53
N VAL A 254 16.00 4.96 16.05
CA VAL A 254 14.89 5.90 16.29
C VAL A 254 13.92 5.27 17.27
#